data_dc215e4ad2e30e3e1b037b3cd6484953
#
_entry.id   dc215e4ad2e30e3e1b037b3cd6484953
#
_cell.length_a   1.000
_cell.length_b   1.000
_cell.length_c   1.000
_cell.angle_alpha   90.00
_cell.angle_beta   90.00
_cell.angle_gamma   90.00
#
_symmetry.space_group_name_H-M   'P 1'
#
loop_
_entity.id
_entity.type
_entity.pdbx_description
1 polymer ?
#
loop_
_entity_poly.entity_id
_entity_poly.type
_entity_poly.pdbx_seq_one_letter_code
_entity_poly.pdbx_strand_id
1 'polypeptide(L)'
;MAKDEPDIDFPPMVDVFDNGDILALPSNAHIVVRSLLVTQVGVPSLRVFIARSFKIHAGFIQAIARDTSNPIAFVASGSIAIDGAFDAGFPMRLVYFGPGSQLASAPCAGVAELHGGGGGGNATPGGYGAPKAQLPAAPGAPGGAAQPANLFEPLVGGCPGGGFNGNPGGNGGAGLEFVSRSSINISGILNAGGLGGGDSSGGGSGGNILLEAPSVSISGTVAANGGSGGACGIGGNPGSSDAAPAAGVGGCGTNSPTLSGSGGTEMQGPGMGVDTMIDTAAGGGGAVGRLQIKTADGTYSHSGAVLSIHVSTGMLVPR
;
A
#
# COMPACT_ATOMS: atom_id res chain seq x y z
N MET A 1 18.06 -20.10 -13.04
CA MET A 1 18.63 -18.97 -12.30
C MET A 1 20.08 -19.26 -12.03
N ALA A 2 20.96 -18.31 -12.33
CA ALA A 2 22.40 -18.51 -12.24
C ALA A 2 22.82 -18.71 -10.77
N LYS A 3 23.72 -19.67 -10.54
CA LYS A 3 24.35 -19.92 -9.22
C LYS A 3 25.23 -18.74 -8.75
N ASP A 4 25.45 -17.77 -9.62
CA ASP A 4 26.46 -16.72 -9.48
C ASP A 4 25.89 -15.35 -9.03
N GLU A 5 24.58 -15.27 -8.72
CA GLU A 5 24.00 -14.03 -8.21
C GLU A 5 24.43 -13.77 -6.75
N PRO A 6 24.70 -12.51 -6.37
CA PRO A 6 25.18 -12.19 -5.04
C PRO A 6 24.07 -12.34 -3.97
N ASP A 7 24.49 -12.52 -2.72
CA ASP A 7 23.65 -12.23 -1.56
C ASP A 7 23.55 -10.73 -1.37
N ILE A 8 22.36 -10.24 -1.15
CA ILE A 8 22.11 -8.82 -0.94
C ILE A 8 21.72 -8.59 0.52
N ASP A 9 22.64 -8.01 1.27
CA ASP A 9 22.43 -7.47 2.59
C ASP A 9 22.11 -5.98 2.47
N PHE A 10 20.88 -5.58 2.79
CA PHE A 10 20.52 -4.18 2.77
C PHE A 10 21.14 -3.44 3.96
N PRO A 11 21.81 -2.28 3.72
CA PRO A 11 22.27 -1.41 4.79
C PRO A 11 21.11 -0.76 5.55
N PRO A 12 21.35 -0.04 6.64
CA PRO A 12 20.32 0.51 7.52
C PRO A 12 19.24 1.35 6.85
N MET A 13 19.57 2.02 5.75
CA MET A 13 18.59 2.78 4.96
C MET A 13 18.88 2.59 3.47
N VAL A 14 17.84 2.27 2.72
CA VAL A 14 17.92 2.15 1.24
C VAL A 14 16.72 2.79 0.58
N ASP A 15 16.95 3.35 -0.61
CA ASP A 15 15.91 3.70 -1.56
C ASP A 15 15.92 2.71 -2.72
N VAL A 16 14.79 2.13 -3.03
CA VAL A 16 14.60 1.24 -4.18
C VAL A 16 13.84 1.97 -5.27
N PHE A 17 14.35 1.95 -6.49
CA PHE A 17 13.77 2.66 -7.64
C PHE A 17 13.26 1.69 -8.71
N ASP A 18 12.28 2.11 -9.46
CA ASP A 18 11.72 1.33 -10.58
C ASP A 18 12.59 1.36 -11.85
N ASN A 19 13.59 2.24 -11.90
CA ASN A 19 14.63 2.21 -12.94
C ASN A 19 15.61 1.03 -12.74
N GLY A 20 15.57 0.37 -11.59
CA GLY A 20 16.42 -0.76 -11.24
C GLY A 20 17.56 -0.42 -10.30
N ASP A 21 17.63 0.81 -9.82
CA ASP A 21 18.64 1.23 -8.84
C ASP A 21 18.19 0.93 -7.42
N ILE A 22 19.17 0.59 -6.56
CA ILE A 22 19.02 0.55 -5.11
C ILE A 22 20.13 1.41 -4.51
N LEU A 23 19.77 2.41 -3.75
CA LEU A 23 20.74 3.34 -3.17
C LEU A 23 20.81 3.21 -1.64
N ALA A 24 22.01 3.04 -1.11
CA ALA A 24 22.26 3.12 0.34
C ALA A 24 22.28 4.56 0.82
N LEU A 25 21.54 4.89 1.87
CA LEU A 25 21.50 6.22 2.45
C LEU A 25 22.32 6.28 3.76
N PRO A 26 22.94 7.45 4.09
CA PRO A 26 22.93 8.70 3.33
C PRO A 26 24.00 8.79 2.24
N SER A 27 24.82 7.77 2.04
CA SER A 27 25.98 7.81 1.12
C SER A 27 25.61 7.93 -0.35
N ASN A 28 24.35 7.61 -0.73
CA ASN A 28 23.90 7.44 -2.11
C ASN A 28 24.72 6.41 -2.91
N ALA A 29 25.38 5.46 -2.21
CA ALA A 29 26.10 4.39 -2.87
C ALA A 29 25.12 3.42 -3.54
N HIS A 30 25.40 3.08 -4.81
CA HIS A 30 24.61 2.08 -5.52
C HIS A 30 24.87 0.69 -4.96
N ILE A 31 23.80 -0.04 -4.65
CA ILE A 31 23.83 -1.47 -4.38
C ILE A 31 23.58 -2.16 -5.72
N VAL A 32 24.59 -2.85 -6.22
CA VAL A 32 24.52 -3.50 -7.52
C VAL A 32 23.68 -4.78 -7.41
N VAL A 33 22.46 -4.71 -7.93
CA VAL A 33 21.54 -5.84 -8.02
C VAL A 33 21.10 -5.98 -9.47
N ARG A 34 21.09 -7.22 -9.97
CA ARG A 34 20.51 -7.46 -11.29
C ARG A 34 19.02 -7.15 -11.27
N SER A 35 18.58 -6.29 -12.19
CA SER A 35 17.17 -5.97 -12.33
C SER A 35 16.67 -6.12 -13.77
N LEU A 36 15.38 -6.45 -13.90
CA LEU A 36 14.68 -6.62 -15.17
C LEU A 36 13.36 -5.85 -15.10
N LEU A 37 12.93 -5.32 -16.25
CA LEU A 37 11.58 -4.80 -16.43
C LEU A 37 10.76 -5.82 -17.22
N VAL A 38 9.73 -6.38 -16.61
CA VAL A 38 8.85 -7.40 -17.18
C VAL A 38 7.52 -6.75 -17.58
N THR A 39 7.17 -6.79 -18.84
CA THR A 39 5.90 -6.25 -19.32
C THR A 39 4.74 -7.09 -18.81
N GLN A 40 3.75 -6.44 -18.24
CA GLN A 40 2.46 -6.99 -17.87
C GLN A 40 1.39 -6.48 -18.85
N VAL A 41 0.36 -7.29 -19.12
CA VAL A 41 -0.69 -6.91 -20.08
C VAL A 41 -1.71 -5.98 -19.42
N GLY A 42 -1.88 -4.78 -19.96
CA GLY A 42 -2.93 -3.83 -19.54
C GLY A 42 -2.68 -3.10 -18.22
N VAL A 43 -1.51 -3.28 -17.62
CA VAL A 43 -1.12 -2.65 -16.34
C VAL A 43 0.36 -2.24 -16.40
N PRO A 44 0.88 -1.46 -15.42
CA PRO A 44 2.29 -1.12 -15.35
C PRO A 44 3.21 -2.36 -15.39
N SER A 45 4.38 -2.23 -15.99
CA SER A 45 5.39 -3.29 -16.02
C SER A 45 5.89 -3.61 -14.61
N LEU A 46 6.34 -4.85 -14.38
CA LEU A 46 6.89 -5.29 -13.11
C LEU A 46 8.42 -5.08 -13.10
N ARG A 47 8.94 -4.36 -12.09
CA ARG A 47 10.38 -4.28 -11.84
C ARG A 47 10.81 -5.46 -10.98
N VAL A 48 11.70 -6.30 -11.50
CA VAL A 48 12.18 -7.52 -10.85
C VAL A 48 13.65 -7.36 -10.45
N PHE A 49 13.95 -7.48 -9.18
CA PHE A 49 15.31 -7.58 -8.64
C PHE A 49 15.67 -9.04 -8.38
N ILE A 50 16.86 -9.48 -8.81
CA ILE A 50 17.28 -10.88 -8.77
C ILE A 50 18.57 -11.01 -7.97
N ALA A 51 18.56 -11.90 -6.96
CA ALA A 51 19.73 -12.19 -6.15
C ALA A 51 19.75 -13.66 -5.71
N ARG A 52 20.84 -14.09 -5.07
CA ARG A 52 20.88 -15.38 -4.39
C ARG A 52 20.03 -15.33 -3.12
N SER A 53 20.16 -14.29 -2.31
CA SER A 53 19.31 -14.02 -1.16
C SER A 53 19.12 -12.53 -0.95
N PHE A 54 18.03 -12.16 -0.25
CA PHE A 54 17.80 -10.80 0.24
C PHE A 54 17.66 -10.84 1.75
N LYS A 55 18.37 -9.95 2.43
CA LYS A 55 18.26 -9.79 3.87
C LYS A 55 18.12 -8.34 4.28
N ILE A 56 17.13 -8.09 5.09
CA ILE A 56 16.87 -6.82 5.76
C ILE A 56 17.03 -7.04 7.26
N HIS A 57 18.12 -6.54 7.84
CA HIS A 57 18.45 -6.77 9.25
C HIS A 57 17.53 -6.02 10.21
N ALA A 58 17.43 -6.52 11.45
CA ALA A 58 16.74 -5.84 12.53
C ALA A 58 17.41 -4.49 12.83
N GLY A 59 16.60 -3.44 12.90
CA GLY A 59 17.05 -2.06 13.06
C GLY A 59 16.85 -1.25 11.78
N PHE A 60 16.29 -0.12 11.86
CA PHE A 60 16.00 0.94 10.90
C PHE A 60 16.32 0.66 9.42
N ILE A 61 15.47 -0.06 8.74
CA ILE A 61 15.55 -0.12 7.29
C ILE A 61 14.21 0.35 6.74
N GLN A 62 14.26 1.49 6.07
CA GLN A 62 13.16 1.92 5.22
C GLN A 62 13.62 1.72 3.77
N ALA A 63 13.16 0.65 3.16
CA ALA A 63 13.24 0.53 1.72
C ALA A 63 12.08 1.32 1.13
N ILE A 64 12.31 2.55 0.75
CA ILE A 64 11.31 3.42 0.14
C ILE A 64 11.48 3.32 -1.37
N ALA A 65 10.43 2.86 -2.03
CA ALA A 65 10.35 3.01 -3.47
C ALA A 65 9.97 4.47 -3.79
N ARG A 66 10.88 5.22 -4.42
CA ARG A 66 10.62 6.58 -4.89
C ARG A 66 10.21 6.54 -6.35
N ASP A 67 9.21 7.35 -6.70
CA ASP A 67 8.79 7.63 -8.08
C ASP A 67 8.54 6.36 -8.93
N THR A 68 7.99 5.31 -8.32
CA THR A 68 7.79 4.06 -9.00
C THR A 68 6.35 3.93 -9.50
N SER A 69 6.18 4.04 -10.81
CA SER A 69 4.92 3.67 -11.49
C SER A 69 4.75 2.16 -11.62
N ASN A 70 5.83 1.38 -11.40
CA ASN A 70 5.86 -0.06 -11.59
C ASN A 70 5.84 -0.79 -10.25
N PRO A 71 5.04 -1.86 -10.09
CA PRO A 71 5.16 -2.76 -8.96
C PRO A 71 6.56 -3.39 -8.91
N ILE A 72 6.95 -3.88 -7.74
CA ILE A 72 8.31 -4.37 -7.49
C ILE A 72 8.28 -5.83 -7.04
N ALA A 73 9.14 -6.66 -7.64
CA ALA A 73 9.38 -8.03 -7.23
C ALA A 73 10.84 -8.24 -6.80
N PHE A 74 11.03 -9.01 -5.72
CA PHE A 74 12.31 -9.53 -5.27
C PHE A 74 12.32 -11.03 -5.46
N VAL A 75 13.23 -11.53 -6.30
CA VAL A 75 13.32 -12.95 -6.68
C VAL A 75 14.65 -13.52 -6.21
N ALA A 76 14.60 -14.46 -5.27
CA ALA A 76 15.76 -15.12 -4.71
C ALA A 76 15.86 -16.59 -5.11
N SER A 77 17.06 -17.05 -5.46
CA SER A 77 17.33 -18.49 -5.60
C SER A 77 17.52 -19.22 -4.26
N GLY A 78 17.81 -18.49 -3.19
CA GLY A 78 17.85 -18.91 -1.80
C GLY A 78 16.74 -18.27 -0.99
N SER A 79 17.02 -17.78 0.21
CA SER A 79 16.02 -17.23 1.14
C SER A 79 15.83 -15.71 1.01
N ILE A 80 14.66 -15.25 1.49
CA ILE A 80 14.38 -13.85 1.76
C ILE A 80 14.10 -13.71 3.25
N ALA A 81 14.80 -12.79 3.93
CA ALA A 81 14.63 -12.50 5.35
C ALA A 81 14.35 -11.00 5.56
N ILE A 82 13.23 -10.69 6.18
CA ILE A 82 12.83 -9.31 6.55
C ILE A 82 12.78 -9.24 8.08
N ASP A 83 13.94 -8.94 8.69
CA ASP A 83 14.08 -8.79 10.15
C ASP A 83 13.93 -7.33 10.58
N GLY A 84 14.12 -6.38 9.67
CA GLY A 84 13.89 -4.95 9.83
C GLY A 84 12.55 -4.49 9.27
N ALA A 85 12.46 -3.24 8.84
CA ALA A 85 11.26 -2.69 8.21
C ALA A 85 11.44 -2.52 6.70
N PHE A 86 10.59 -3.17 5.91
CA PHE A 86 10.38 -2.87 4.50
C PHE A 86 9.09 -2.06 4.39
N ASP A 87 9.23 -0.74 4.24
CA ASP A 87 8.10 0.17 4.20
C ASP A 87 7.97 0.82 2.81
N ALA A 88 6.98 0.36 2.06
CA ALA A 88 6.62 0.90 0.76
C ALA A 88 5.31 1.74 0.81
N GLY A 89 4.79 1.99 2.01
CA GLY A 89 3.56 2.74 2.24
C GLY A 89 3.76 4.12 2.87
N PHE A 90 4.96 4.42 3.38
CA PHE A 90 5.21 5.67 4.11
C PHE A 90 6.18 6.60 3.36
N PRO A 91 5.71 7.71 2.80
CA PRO A 91 6.60 8.69 2.18
C PRO A 91 7.26 9.57 3.24
N MET A 92 8.54 9.46 3.44
CA MET A 92 9.30 10.45 4.21
C MET A 92 9.39 11.83 3.55
N ARG A 93 8.91 11.97 2.31
CA ARG A 93 8.92 13.25 1.57
C ARG A 93 7.63 13.37 0.74
N LEU A 94 7.10 14.58 0.71
CA LEU A 94 5.91 15.02 -0.01
C LEU A 94 5.87 14.54 -1.47
N VAL A 95 4.78 13.88 -1.85
CA VAL A 95 4.39 13.49 -3.22
C VAL A 95 5.05 12.20 -3.73
N TYR A 96 4.61 11.02 -3.29
CA TYR A 96 5.03 9.78 -3.97
C TYR A 96 3.89 8.78 -4.09
N PHE A 97 3.85 8.08 -5.24
CA PHE A 97 2.97 6.95 -5.50
C PHE A 97 3.58 5.70 -4.87
N GLY A 98 2.78 4.85 -4.24
CA GLY A 98 3.24 3.50 -3.91
C GLY A 98 3.59 2.76 -5.22
N PRO A 99 4.65 1.91 -5.25
CA PRO A 99 5.05 1.16 -6.45
C PRO A 99 3.86 0.46 -7.09
N GLY A 100 3.61 0.73 -8.37
CA GLY A 100 2.52 0.12 -9.11
C GLY A 100 1.12 0.54 -8.66
N SER A 101 0.95 1.62 -7.91
CA SER A 101 -0.37 2.15 -7.59
C SER A 101 -1.18 2.40 -8.85
N GLN A 102 -2.49 2.16 -8.79
CA GLN A 102 -3.34 2.27 -9.96
C GLN A 102 -3.64 3.73 -10.32
N LEU A 103 -4.03 3.95 -11.57
CA LEU A 103 -4.40 5.28 -12.06
C LEU A 103 -5.74 5.75 -11.48
N ALA A 104 -5.93 7.06 -11.43
CA ALA A 104 -7.18 7.68 -11.02
C ALA A 104 -8.40 7.31 -11.90
N SER A 105 -8.17 6.74 -13.09
CA SER A 105 -9.21 6.22 -13.97
C SER A 105 -9.59 4.76 -13.71
N ALA A 106 -8.92 4.06 -12.78
CA ALA A 106 -9.26 2.68 -12.45
C ALA A 106 -10.65 2.62 -11.76
N PRO A 107 -11.44 1.54 -11.98
CA PRO A 107 -12.75 1.38 -11.34
C PRO A 107 -12.72 1.41 -9.81
N CYS A 108 -11.59 1.09 -9.23
CA CYS A 108 -11.36 1.11 -7.78
C CYS A 108 -10.83 2.45 -7.27
N ALA A 109 -10.59 3.44 -8.13
CA ALA A 109 -10.27 4.79 -7.69
C ALA A 109 -11.49 5.43 -7.03
N GLY A 110 -11.28 6.20 -5.97
CA GLY A 110 -12.33 7.03 -5.37
C GLY A 110 -12.80 8.09 -6.35
N VAL A 111 -14.07 8.43 -6.31
CA VAL A 111 -14.63 9.46 -7.19
C VAL A 111 -14.23 10.85 -6.70
N ALA A 112 -13.78 11.70 -7.64
CA ALA A 112 -13.51 13.11 -7.39
C ALA A 112 -14.79 13.91 -7.64
N GLU A 113 -15.25 14.67 -6.66
CA GLU A 113 -16.45 15.51 -6.78
C GLU A 113 -16.29 16.82 -6.01
N LEU A 114 -17.32 17.72 -6.19
CA LEU A 114 -17.41 19.01 -5.47
C LEU A 114 -17.74 18.87 -3.97
N HIS A 115 -17.90 17.65 -3.48
CA HIS A 115 -18.32 17.32 -2.11
C HIS A 115 -17.41 16.22 -1.58
N GLY A 116 -16.29 16.50 -0.98
CA GLY A 116 -15.34 15.58 -0.41
C GLY A 116 -15.02 14.34 -1.29
N GLY A 117 -13.79 14.04 -1.58
CA GLY A 117 -13.40 12.89 -2.42
C GLY A 117 -13.69 11.56 -1.76
N GLY A 118 -14.12 10.54 -2.53
CA GLY A 118 -14.27 9.16 -2.05
C GLY A 118 -12.91 8.48 -1.85
N GLY A 119 -12.79 7.54 -0.90
CA GLY A 119 -11.59 6.75 -0.70
C GLY A 119 -11.34 5.70 -1.80
N GLY A 120 -10.10 5.30 -2.03
CA GLY A 120 -9.76 4.20 -2.95
C GLY A 120 -10.22 2.84 -2.43
N GLY A 121 -10.67 1.95 -3.33
CA GLY A 121 -11.07 0.58 -3.01
C GLY A 121 -9.93 -0.43 -3.24
N ASN A 122 -9.97 -1.57 -2.56
CA ASN A 122 -9.11 -2.73 -2.80
C ASN A 122 -9.78 -4.01 -2.30
N ALA A 123 -9.46 -4.53 -1.12
CA ALA A 123 -10.12 -5.74 -0.59
C ALA A 123 -11.61 -5.49 -0.32
N THR A 124 -11.95 -4.25 0.04
CA THR A 124 -13.31 -3.74 0.20
C THR A 124 -13.51 -2.48 -0.64
N PRO A 125 -14.74 -1.99 -0.84
CA PRO A 125 -14.96 -0.65 -1.35
C PRO A 125 -14.32 0.41 -0.44
N GLY A 126 -13.89 1.53 -1.02
CA GLY A 126 -13.46 2.70 -0.26
C GLY A 126 -14.62 3.41 0.45
N GLY A 127 -14.30 4.24 1.44
CA GLY A 127 -15.28 5.05 2.15
C GLY A 127 -15.84 6.20 1.29
N TYR A 128 -17.09 6.59 1.51
CA TYR A 128 -17.70 7.75 0.88
C TYR A 128 -17.09 9.05 1.43
N GLY A 129 -16.93 10.04 0.55
CA GLY A 129 -16.73 11.42 1.00
C GLY A 129 -17.99 11.97 1.69
N ALA A 130 -17.85 13.05 2.43
CA ALA A 130 -19.00 13.69 3.08
C ALA A 130 -19.91 14.39 2.06
N PRO A 131 -21.24 14.26 2.18
CA PRO A 131 -22.16 15.09 1.42
C PRO A 131 -22.06 16.55 1.89
N LYS A 132 -22.31 17.52 0.99
CA LYS A 132 -22.39 18.93 1.36
C LYS A 132 -23.67 19.18 2.17
N ALA A 133 -23.55 19.75 3.36
CA ALA A 133 -24.68 19.94 4.28
C ALA A 133 -25.85 20.75 3.71
N GLN A 134 -25.60 21.59 2.68
CA GLN A 134 -26.66 22.37 1.99
C GLN A 134 -27.51 21.53 1.01
N LEU A 135 -27.08 20.30 0.69
CA LEU A 135 -27.79 19.42 -0.21
C LEU A 135 -27.97 18.05 0.46
N PRO A 136 -28.79 17.93 1.50
CA PRO A 136 -28.93 16.72 2.31
C PRO A 136 -29.41 15.49 1.53
N ALA A 137 -29.86 15.67 0.29
CA ALA A 137 -30.27 14.59 -0.61
C ALA A 137 -29.16 14.10 -1.56
N ALA A 138 -28.00 14.79 -1.63
CA ALA A 138 -26.90 14.35 -2.48
C ALA A 138 -25.95 13.47 -1.64
N PRO A 139 -25.75 12.18 -2.00
CA PRO A 139 -24.72 11.37 -1.35
C PRO A 139 -23.35 12.02 -1.58
N GLY A 140 -22.42 11.86 -0.63
CA GLY A 140 -21.03 12.22 -0.84
C GLY A 140 -20.40 11.43 -1.99
N ALA A 141 -19.23 11.85 -2.46
CA ALA A 141 -18.53 11.15 -3.52
C ALA A 141 -18.33 9.65 -3.17
N PRO A 142 -18.73 8.73 -4.04
CA PRO A 142 -18.60 7.32 -3.75
C PRO A 142 -17.13 6.92 -3.65
N GLY A 143 -16.85 5.99 -2.74
CA GLY A 143 -15.57 5.30 -2.69
C GLY A 143 -15.38 4.41 -3.91
N GLY A 144 -14.14 4.10 -4.23
CA GLY A 144 -13.76 3.17 -5.29
C GLY A 144 -14.29 1.77 -5.04
N ALA A 145 -14.59 1.04 -6.10
CA ALA A 145 -15.08 -0.33 -5.99
C ALA A 145 -14.02 -1.28 -5.41
N ALA A 146 -14.46 -2.35 -4.74
CA ALA A 146 -13.58 -3.44 -4.38
C ALA A 146 -12.99 -4.07 -5.65
N GLN A 147 -11.72 -4.44 -5.58
CA GLN A 147 -11.04 -5.14 -6.67
C GLN A 147 -11.34 -6.65 -6.62
N PRO A 148 -11.31 -7.35 -7.77
CA PRO A 148 -11.39 -8.80 -7.79
C PRO A 148 -10.28 -9.47 -6.98
N ALA A 149 -10.54 -10.65 -6.41
CA ALA A 149 -9.58 -11.35 -5.55
C ALA A 149 -8.34 -11.90 -6.27
N ASN A 150 -8.35 -11.98 -7.59
CA ASN A 150 -7.28 -12.57 -8.41
C ASN A 150 -6.26 -11.56 -8.95
N LEU A 151 -6.16 -10.35 -8.38
CA LEU A 151 -5.28 -9.27 -8.86
C LEU A 151 -3.81 -9.39 -8.44
N PHE A 152 -3.28 -10.60 -8.37
CA PHE A 152 -1.84 -10.80 -8.21
C PHE A 152 -1.15 -11.20 -9.52
N GLU A 153 -1.93 -11.51 -10.55
CA GLU A 153 -1.44 -11.80 -11.90
C GLU A 153 -2.39 -11.14 -12.93
N PRO A 154 -2.07 -9.95 -13.39
CA PRO A 154 -0.88 -9.10 -13.16
C PRO A 154 -0.84 -8.46 -11.76
N LEU A 155 0.38 -8.29 -11.21
CA LEU A 155 0.56 -7.59 -9.95
C LEU A 155 0.32 -6.09 -10.13
N VAL A 156 -0.52 -5.52 -9.29
CA VAL A 156 -0.77 -4.08 -9.21
C VAL A 156 -0.83 -3.63 -7.75
N GLY A 157 -0.65 -2.36 -7.49
CA GLY A 157 -0.83 -1.76 -6.17
C GLY A 157 -2.28 -1.42 -5.85
N GLY A 158 -2.47 -0.64 -4.81
CA GLY A 158 -3.75 -0.10 -4.38
C GLY A 158 -4.25 1.03 -5.29
N CYS A 159 -5.47 1.48 -5.04
CA CYS A 159 -6.14 2.52 -5.80
C CYS A 159 -6.11 3.87 -5.10
N PRO A 160 -6.00 4.95 -5.86
CA PRO A 160 -6.03 6.29 -5.29
C PRO A 160 -7.42 6.67 -4.79
N GLY A 161 -7.46 7.57 -3.84
CA GLY A 161 -8.68 8.29 -3.46
C GLY A 161 -9.07 9.34 -4.51
N GLY A 162 -10.32 9.81 -4.44
CA GLY A 162 -10.82 10.90 -5.25
C GLY A 162 -10.31 12.25 -4.75
N GLY A 163 -9.98 13.15 -5.68
CA GLY A 163 -9.58 14.51 -5.36
C GLY A 163 -10.76 15.43 -5.03
N PHE A 164 -10.46 16.57 -4.45
CA PHE A 164 -11.41 17.64 -4.17
C PHE A 164 -10.81 19.00 -4.49
N ASN A 165 -11.52 19.81 -5.28
CA ASN A 165 -11.18 21.21 -5.58
C ASN A 165 -9.69 21.45 -5.94
N GLY A 166 -9.11 20.56 -6.77
CA GLY A 166 -7.69 20.62 -7.17
C GLY A 166 -6.71 19.98 -6.19
N ASN A 167 -7.14 19.59 -5.00
CA ASN A 167 -6.34 18.77 -4.10
C ASN A 167 -6.37 17.30 -4.53
N PRO A 168 -5.25 16.61 -4.63
CA PRO A 168 -5.24 15.22 -5.03
C PRO A 168 -5.78 14.29 -3.94
N GLY A 169 -6.41 13.19 -4.34
CA GLY A 169 -6.64 12.06 -3.45
C GLY A 169 -5.33 11.41 -3.01
N GLY A 170 -5.37 10.66 -1.92
CA GLY A 170 -4.25 9.86 -1.47
C GLY A 170 -3.91 8.77 -2.49
N ASN A 171 -2.63 8.55 -2.73
CA ASN A 171 -2.20 7.50 -3.64
C ASN A 171 -2.38 6.11 -3.03
N GLY A 172 -2.65 5.12 -3.87
CA GLY A 172 -2.73 3.72 -3.46
C GLY A 172 -1.39 3.18 -2.96
N GLY A 173 -1.44 2.16 -2.11
CA GLY A 173 -0.26 1.47 -1.60
C GLY A 173 0.43 0.61 -2.67
N ALA A 174 1.57 0.06 -2.30
CA ALA A 174 2.47 -0.65 -3.22
C ALA A 174 1.94 -2.00 -3.72
N GLY A 175 2.31 -2.38 -4.94
CA GLY A 175 2.32 -3.76 -5.42
C GLY A 175 3.69 -4.38 -5.18
N LEU A 176 3.76 -5.35 -4.30
CA LEU A 176 5.00 -6.01 -3.90
C LEU A 176 4.93 -7.52 -4.10
N GLU A 177 5.99 -8.10 -4.64
CA GLU A 177 6.14 -9.54 -4.78
C GLU A 177 7.49 -10.00 -4.21
N PHE A 178 7.46 -11.06 -3.42
CA PHE A 178 8.65 -11.72 -2.90
C PHE A 178 8.59 -13.19 -3.29
N VAL A 179 9.55 -13.62 -4.11
CA VAL A 179 9.66 -15.01 -4.59
C VAL A 179 10.95 -15.62 -4.12
N SER A 180 10.88 -16.75 -3.46
CA SER A 180 12.05 -17.49 -3.00
C SER A 180 11.96 -18.97 -3.38
N ARG A 181 13.09 -19.56 -3.79
CA ARG A 181 13.17 -21.02 -4.00
C ARG A 181 13.35 -21.82 -2.70
N SER A 182 13.59 -21.14 -1.59
CA SER A 182 13.81 -21.77 -0.28
C SER A 182 12.75 -21.34 0.73
N SER A 183 12.88 -20.15 1.30
CA SER A 183 11.98 -19.67 2.33
C SER A 183 11.85 -18.14 2.34
N ILE A 184 10.71 -17.66 2.83
CA ILE A 184 10.51 -16.25 3.18
C ILE A 184 10.23 -16.18 4.68
N ASN A 185 11.05 -15.40 5.40
CA ASN A 185 10.90 -15.17 6.83
C ASN A 185 10.69 -13.69 7.09
N ILE A 186 9.59 -13.33 7.77
CA ILE A 186 9.25 -11.95 8.13
C ILE A 186 9.13 -11.88 9.65
N SER A 187 10.19 -11.40 10.31
CA SER A 187 10.20 -11.13 11.76
C SER A 187 10.07 -9.64 12.08
N GLY A 188 10.31 -8.79 11.10
CA GLY A 188 10.19 -7.34 11.15
C GLY A 188 8.85 -6.83 10.61
N ILE A 189 8.88 -5.74 9.85
CA ILE A 189 7.70 -5.06 9.29
C ILE A 189 7.76 -5.10 7.77
N LEU A 190 6.65 -5.52 7.15
CA LEU A 190 6.40 -5.38 5.72
C LEU A 190 5.13 -4.54 5.55
N ASN A 191 5.26 -3.30 5.04
CA ASN A 191 4.16 -2.37 4.89
C ASN A 191 3.96 -1.94 3.43
N ALA A 192 2.73 -2.01 2.96
CA ALA A 192 2.26 -1.53 1.67
C ALA A 192 1.02 -0.61 1.83
N GLY A 193 0.99 0.22 2.87
CA GLY A 193 -0.12 1.12 3.17
C GLY A 193 -0.40 2.16 2.08
N GLY A 194 -1.64 2.64 2.01
CA GLY A 194 -2.06 3.74 1.15
C GLY A 194 -1.81 5.10 1.79
N LEU A 195 -1.75 6.17 1.00
CA LEU A 195 -1.52 7.54 1.48
C LEU A 195 -2.82 8.22 1.91
N GLY A 196 -2.70 9.16 2.81
CA GLY A 196 -3.78 10.07 3.17
C GLY A 196 -4.17 10.98 2.01
N GLY A 197 -5.43 11.37 1.93
CA GLY A 197 -5.93 12.35 0.97
C GLY A 197 -5.45 13.76 1.28
N GLY A 198 -5.34 14.63 0.27
CA GLY A 198 -5.21 16.07 0.47
C GLY A 198 -6.43 16.65 1.20
N ASP A 199 -6.46 17.98 1.38
CA ASP A 199 -7.62 18.64 2.00
C ASP A 199 -8.92 18.21 1.35
N SER A 200 -9.84 17.69 2.16
CA SER A 200 -11.19 17.24 1.73
C SER A 200 -11.19 16.12 0.65
N SER A 201 -10.03 15.57 0.35
CA SER A 201 -9.84 14.48 -0.63
C SER A 201 -9.85 13.12 0.04
N GLY A 202 -10.21 12.08 -0.70
CA GLY A 202 -10.23 10.70 -0.20
C GLY A 202 -8.84 10.10 0.00
N GLY A 203 -8.69 9.20 0.98
CA GLY A 203 -7.48 8.42 1.20
C GLY A 203 -7.28 7.32 0.14
N GLY A 204 -6.05 6.95 -0.15
CA GLY A 204 -5.72 5.82 -1.01
C GLY A 204 -5.88 4.48 -0.29
N SER A 205 -6.22 3.43 -0.99
CA SER A 205 -6.29 2.08 -0.42
C SER A 205 -4.90 1.51 -0.15
N GLY A 206 -4.79 0.53 0.76
CA GLY A 206 -3.61 -0.31 0.89
C GLY A 206 -3.30 -1.07 -0.40
N GLY A 207 -2.05 -1.50 -0.52
CA GLY A 207 -1.51 -2.19 -1.69
C GLY A 207 -1.74 -3.70 -1.69
N ASN A 208 -1.05 -4.39 -2.60
CA ASN A 208 -1.12 -5.84 -2.75
C ASN A 208 0.27 -6.45 -2.54
N ILE A 209 0.33 -7.50 -1.73
CA ILE A 209 1.58 -8.22 -1.43
C ILE A 209 1.41 -9.68 -1.84
N LEU A 210 2.36 -10.18 -2.64
CA LEU A 210 2.45 -11.60 -3.02
C LEU A 210 3.72 -12.22 -2.41
N LEU A 211 3.57 -13.30 -1.65
CA LEU A 211 4.67 -14.10 -1.12
C LEU A 211 4.62 -15.49 -1.73
N GLU A 212 5.68 -15.89 -2.44
CA GLU A 212 5.81 -17.21 -3.06
C GLU A 212 7.09 -17.91 -2.61
N ALA A 213 6.97 -18.97 -1.83
CA ALA A 213 8.11 -19.79 -1.42
C ALA A 213 7.65 -21.18 -0.97
N PRO A 214 8.51 -22.21 -1.03
CA PRO A 214 8.18 -23.51 -0.42
C PRO A 214 7.75 -23.41 1.04
N SER A 215 8.31 -22.46 1.79
CA SER A 215 7.96 -22.18 3.18
C SER A 215 7.92 -20.69 3.44
N VAL A 216 6.85 -20.22 4.11
CA VAL A 216 6.68 -18.83 4.55
C VAL A 216 6.43 -18.82 6.06
N SER A 217 7.20 -17.99 6.78
CA SER A 217 7.05 -17.77 8.22
C SER A 217 6.92 -16.29 8.52
N ILE A 218 5.88 -15.91 9.25
CA ILE A 218 5.62 -14.53 9.66
C ILE A 218 5.48 -14.50 11.17
N SER A 219 6.37 -13.81 11.85
CA SER A 219 6.29 -13.53 13.29
C SER A 219 6.27 -12.02 13.59
N GLY A 220 6.52 -11.22 12.57
CA GLY A 220 6.47 -9.76 12.63
C GLY A 220 5.12 -9.20 12.16
N THR A 221 5.15 -8.04 11.51
CA THR A 221 3.97 -7.34 11.02
C THR A 221 3.92 -7.33 9.50
N VAL A 222 2.76 -7.67 8.92
CA VAL A 222 2.45 -7.44 7.51
C VAL A 222 1.20 -6.58 7.45
N ALA A 223 1.33 -5.37 6.90
CA ALA A 223 0.26 -4.39 6.84
C ALA A 223 0.10 -3.80 5.43
N ALA A 224 -1.15 -3.54 5.05
CA ALA A 224 -1.51 -2.75 3.88
C ALA A 224 -2.79 -1.97 4.18
N ASN A 225 -2.73 -1.14 5.23
CA ASN A 225 -3.86 -0.33 5.64
C ASN A 225 -4.14 0.79 4.64
N GLY A 226 -5.40 1.17 4.50
CA GLY A 226 -5.79 2.35 3.75
C GLY A 226 -5.41 3.64 4.47
N GLY A 227 -5.14 4.71 3.72
CA GLY A 227 -4.98 6.05 4.25
C GLY A 227 -6.31 6.69 4.63
N SER A 228 -6.32 7.65 5.53
CA SER A 228 -7.51 8.43 5.86
C SER A 228 -7.78 9.52 4.80
N GLY A 229 -9.01 9.98 4.72
CA GLY A 229 -9.34 11.19 3.97
C GLY A 229 -8.79 12.43 4.66
N GLY A 230 -8.72 13.54 3.93
CA GLY A 230 -8.42 14.87 4.47
C GLY A 230 -9.69 15.65 4.80
N ALA A 231 -9.57 16.68 5.61
CA ALA A 231 -10.64 17.62 5.94
C ALA A 231 -10.07 18.95 6.43
N CYS A 232 -10.79 20.04 6.19
CA CYS A 232 -10.55 21.32 6.87
C CYS A 232 -9.15 21.92 6.66
N GLY A 233 -8.62 21.87 5.46
CA GLY A 233 -7.27 22.35 5.18
C GLY A 233 -6.18 21.40 5.65
N ILE A 234 -6.53 20.23 6.20
CA ILE A 234 -5.61 19.25 6.72
C ILE A 234 -5.63 17.99 5.85
N GLY A 235 -4.45 17.55 5.42
CA GLY A 235 -4.30 16.26 4.73
C GLY A 235 -4.51 15.08 5.68
N GLY A 236 -5.02 13.98 5.14
CA GLY A 236 -5.22 12.72 5.86
C GLY A 236 -3.91 12.02 6.23
N ASN A 237 -4.00 11.07 7.14
CA ASN A 237 -2.90 10.24 7.60
C ASN A 237 -2.68 9.04 6.67
N PRO A 238 -1.43 8.63 6.42
CA PRO A 238 -1.14 7.39 5.70
C PRO A 238 -1.61 6.16 6.48
N GLY A 239 -1.79 5.05 5.79
CA GLY A 239 -2.04 3.74 6.40
C GLY A 239 -0.89 3.34 7.30
N SER A 240 -1.20 3.00 8.56
CA SER A 240 -0.21 2.61 9.56
C SER A 240 0.40 1.24 9.24
N SER A 241 1.58 0.99 9.77
CA SER A 241 2.25 -0.32 9.71
C SER A 241 1.86 -1.26 10.87
N ASP A 242 0.76 -0.99 11.56
CA ASP A 242 0.21 -1.81 12.64
C ASP A 242 -1.26 -2.19 12.36
N ALA A 243 -1.95 -2.75 13.34
CA ALA A 243 -3.36 -3.13 13.21
C ALA A 243 -4.34 -1.95 13.38
N ALA A 244 -3.85 -0.75 13.70
CA ALA A 244 -4.71 0.41 13.90
C ALA A 244 -5.08 1.06 12.55
N PRO A 245 -6.31 1.50 12.34
CA PRO A 245 -6.69 2.27 11.17
C PRO A 245 -6.00 3.64 11.17
N ALA A 246 -5.65 4.16 9.99
CA ALA A 246 -5.24 5.54 9.86
C ALA A 246 -6.35 6.45 10.38
N ALA A 247 -6.06 7.21 11.43
CA ALA A 247 -7.07 8.07 12.05
C ALA A 247 -7.56 9.13 11.05
N GLY A 248 -8.87 9.33 10.97
CA GLY A 248 -9.44 10.46 10.27
C GLY A 248 -8.96 11.78 10.89
N VAL A 249 -8.81 12.80 10.08
CA VAL A 249 -8.50 14.17 10.52
C VAL A 249 -9.76 15.01 10.59
N GLY A 250 -9.83 15.94 11.53
CA GLY A 250 -11.03 16.75 11.71
C GLY A 250 -10.76 18.06 12.42
N GLY A 251 -11.81 18.91 12.52
CA GLY A 251 -11.79 20.08 13.36
C GLY A 251 -11.84 21.43 12.68
N CYS A 252 -12.74 21.66 11.73
CA CYS A 252 -13.07 23.02 11.30
C CYS A 252 -13.95 23.71 12.33
N GLY A 253 -13.36 24.25 13.38
CA GLY A 253 -14.06 25.09 14.36
C GLY A 253 -14.49 24.38 15.64
N THR A 254 -14.78 25.18 16.67
CA THR A 254 -14.96 24.74 18.06
C THR A 254 -16.27 23.99 18.34
N ASN A 255 -17.22 23.96 17.40
CA ASN A 255 -18.59 23.46 17.65
C ASN A 255 -19.12 22.45 16.62
N SER A 256 -18.32 21.94 15.71
CA SER A 256 -18.78 20.97 14.71
C SER A 256 -17.71 19.99 14.34
N PRO A 257 -17.95 18.69 14.51
CA PRO A 257 -17.00 17.66 14.11
C PRO A 257 -17.12 17.38 12.60
N THR A 258 -16.48 18.17 11.76
CA THR A 258 -16.16 17.70 10.41
C THR A 258 -15.01 16.72 10.54
N LEU A 259 -15.26 15.47 10.22
CA LEU A 259 -14.28 14.37 10.33
C LEU A 259 -14.12 13.72 8.96
N SER A 260 -12.88 13.55 8.52
CA SER A 260 -12.60 12.67 7.39
C SER A 260 -12.77 11.21 7.78
N GLY A 261 -13.02 10.35 6.79
CA GLY A 261 -13.08 8.91 7.01
C GLY A 261 -11.72 8.35 7.41
N SER A 262 -11.70 7.47 8.41
CA SER A 262 -10.51 6.68 8.76
C SER A 262 -10.14 5.70 7.65
N GLY A 263 -8.84 5.33 7.55
CA GLY A 263 -8.39 4.25 6.67
C GLY A 263 -8.96 2.89 7.10
N GLY A 264 -9.12 1.97 6.14
CA GLY A 264 -9.53 0.59 6.42
C GLY A 264 -8.36 -0.26 6.91
N THR A 265 -8.66 -1.23 7.77
CA THR A 265 -7.78 -2.32 8.20
C THR A 265 -8.47 -3.65 7.95
N GLU A 266 -7.78 -4.79 8.19
CA GLU A 266 -8.43 -6.10 8.09
C GLU A 266 -9.66 -6.23 9.00
N MET A 267 -9.63 -5.61 10.17
CA MET A 267 -10.70 -5.71 11.18
C MET A 267 -11.74 -4.60 11.08
N GLN A 268 -11.44 -3.53 10.36
CA GLN A 268 -12.31 -2.35 10.27
C GLN A 268 -12.36 -1.81 8.84
N GLY A 269 -13.55 -1.76 8.26
CA GLY A 269 -13.77 -1.11 6.97
C GLY A 269 -13.40 0.38 7.00
N PRO A 270 -13.16 1.00 5.80
CA PRO A 270 -12.84 2.40 5.72
C PRO A 270 -14.01 3.27 6.17
N GLY A 271 -13.69 4.32 6.93
CA GLY A 271 -14.68 5.29 7.40
C GLY A 271 -15.19 6.19 6.28
N MET A 272 -16.41 6.68 6.45
CA MET A 272 -16.99 7.73 5.61
C MET A 272 -16.60 9.11 6.15
N GLY A 273 -16.44 10.09 5.26
CA GLY A 273 -16.35 11.49 5.66
C GLY A 273 -17.67 11.97 6.27
N VAL A 274 -17.59 12.76 7.30
CA VAL A 274 -18.74 13.39 7.97
C VAL A 274 -18.59 14.90 7.94
N ASP A 275 -19.56 15.59 7.39
CA ASP A 275 -19.60 17.05 7.37
C ASP A 275 -20.86 17.56 8.06
N THR A 276 -20.70 18.45 9.02
CA THR A 276 -21.78 19.07 9.76
C THR A 276 -21.89 20.58 9.52
N MET A 277 -21.02 21.14 8.68
CA MET A 277 -20.98 22.58 8.36
C MET A 277 -21.31 22.89 6.90
N ILE A 278 -21.74 24.12 6.66
CA ILE A 278 -22.33 24.60 5.41
C ILE A 278 -21.31 24.65 4.24
N ASP A 279 -20.02 24.83 4.51
CA ASP A 279 -18.99 25.08 3.48
C ASP A 279 -17.74 24.20 3.63
N THR A 280 -17.82 23.16 4.41
CA THR A 280 -16.70 22.22 4.59
C THR A 280 -16.98 20.90 3.87
N ALA A 281 -15.94 20.22 3.49
CA ALA A 281 -16.00 18.91 2.90
C ALA A 281 -15.03 17.98 3.63
N ALA A 282 -15.30 16.68 3.63
CA ALA A 282 -14.41 15.70 4.22
C ALA A 282 -14.28 14.46 3.32
N GLY A 283 -13.06 14.01 3.11
CA GLY A 283 -12.77 12.85 2.29
C GLY A 283 -13.10 11.54 2.99
N GLY A 284 -13.44 10.51 2.22
CA GLY A 284 -13.58 9.13 2.69
C GLY A 284 -12.22 8.44 2.89
N GLY A 285 -12.15 7.42 3.75
CA GLY A 285 -10.95 6.62 3.94
C GLY A 285 -10.74 5.58 2.84
N GLY A 286 -9.50 5.24 2.55
CA GLY A 286 -9.13 4.16 1.63
C GLY A 286 -9.31 2.78 2.26
N ALA A 287 -9.57 1.77 1.43
CA ALA A 287 -9.76 0.38 1.86
C ALA A 287 -8.45 -0.31 2.25
N VAL A 288 -8.53 -1.40 3.00
CA VAL A 288 -7.40 -2.31 3.25
C VAL A 288 -6.94 -3.00 1.96
N GLY A 289 -5.65 -3.33 1.90
CA GLY A 289 -5.03 -4.08 0.81
C GLY A 289 -5.15 -5.59 0.95
N ARG A 290 -4.38 -6.34 0.13
CA ARG A 290 -4.43 -7.80 0.05
C ARG A 290 -3.06 -8.43 0.18
N LEU A 291 -3.00 -9.58 0.85
CA LEU A 291 -1.86 -10.48 0.91
C LEU A 291 -2.25 -11.84 0.31
N GLN A 292 -1.47 -12.30 -0.65
CA GLN A 292 -1.54 -13.68 -1.10
C GLN A 292 -0.25 -14.41 -0.73
N ILE A 293 -0.38 -15.58 -0.12
CA ILE A 293 0.75 -16.44 0.24
C ILE A 293 0.60 -17.76 -0.52
N LYS A 294 1.59 -18.10 -1.33
CA LYS A 294 1.66 -19.38 -2.04
C LYS A 294 2.84 -20.18 -1.51
N THR A 295 2.57 -21.38 -0.99
CA THR A 295 3.58 -22.30 -0.43
C THR A 295 3.47 -23.68 -1.05
N ALA A 296 4.42 -24.57 -0.76
CA ALA A 296 4.42 -25.92 -1.32
C ALA A 296 3.14 -26.71 -0.96
N ASP A 297 2.61 -26.51 0.23
CA ASP A 297 1.45 -27.22 0.78
C ASP A 297 0.22 -26.30 1.00
N GLY A 298 0.31 -25.03 0.63
CA GLY A 298 -0.76 -24.06 0.83
C GLY A 298 -0.87 -23.54 2.26
N THR A 299 0.07 -23.89 3.15
CA THR A 299 0.10 -23.42 4.55
C THR A 299 1.27 -22.49 4.83
N TYR A 300 1.16 -21.67 5.87
CA TYR A 300 2.26 -20.80 6.34
C TYR A 300 2.24 -20.69 7.87
N SER A 301 3.38 -20.39 8.46
CA SER A 301 3.51 -20.16 9.90
C SER A 301 3.32 -18.68 10.23
N HIS A 302 2.50 -18.37 11.25
CA HIS A 302 2.22 -16.99 11.66
C HIS A 302 2.12 -16.80 13.18
N SER A 303 3.01 -17.42 13.93
CA SER A 303 3.00 -17.34 15.41
C SER A 303 3.36 -15.93 15.89
N GLY A 304 2.43 -15.28 16.61
CA GLY A 304 2.61 -13.92 17.13
C GLY A 304 2.58 -12.79 16.08
N ALA A 305 2.29 -13.11 14.83
CA ALA A 305 2.23 -12.13 13.74
C ALA A 305 1.08 -11.12 13.91
N VAL A 306 1.32 -9.87 13.50
CA VAL A 306 0.28 -8.87 13.27
C VAL A 306 0.00 -8.78 11.77
N LEU A 307 -1.20 -9.19 11.36
CA LEU A 307 -1.64 -9.14 9.97
C LEU A 307 -2.75 -8.09 9.83
N SER A 308 -2.42 -6.91 9.35
CA SER A 308 -3.39 -5.86 9.05
C SER A 308 -3.57 -5.71 7.54
N ILE A 309 -4.07 -6.80 6.94
CA ILE A 309 -4.20 -6.97 5.50
C ILE A 309 -5.14 -8.15 5.21
N HIS A 310 -5.92 -8.09 4.14
CA HIS A 310 -6.78 -9.22 3.76
C HIS A 310 -5.96 -10.38 3.20
N VAL A 311 -5.94 -11.53 3.91
CA VAL A 311 -5.06 -12.67 3.61
C VAL A 311 -5.79 -13.74 2.80
N SER A 312 -5.12 -14.24 1.76
CA SER A 312 -5.49 -15.44 1.02
C SER A 312 -4.28 -16.38 0.90
N THR A 313 -4.54 -17.69 0.85
CA THR A 313 -3.49 -18.70 0.69
C THR A 313 -3.72 -19.54 -0.55
N GLY A 314 -2.63 -20.13 -1.08
CA GLY A 314 -2.68 -21.02 -2.22
C GLY A 314 -1.44 -21.91 -2.28
N MET A 315 -1.48 -22.87 -3.19
CA MET A 315 -0.34 -23.72 -3.48
C MET A 315 0.54 -23.11 -4.58
N LEU A 316 1.85 -23.32 -4.50
CA LEU A 316 2.76 -23.02 -5.60
C LEU A 316 2.41 -23.89 -6.80
N VAL A 317 2.28 -23.26 -7.95
CA VAL A 317 2.15 -23.97 -9.23
C VAL A 317 3.58 -24.22 -9.76
N PRO A 318 3.98 -25.46 -10.02
CA PRO A 318 5.26 -25.74 -10.67
C PRO A 318 5.33 -25.00 -12.01
N ARG A 319 6.38 -24.18 -12.20
CA ARG A 319 6.67 -23.47 -13.46
C ARG A 319 7.86 -24.10 -14.14
#